data_434c11c7cd61b38a125666d59f8c17e3
#
_entry.id   434c11c7cd61b38a125666d59f8c17e3
#
_cell.length_a   1.000
_cell.length_b   1.000
_cell.length_c   1.000
_cell.angle_alpha   90.00
_cell.angle_beta   90.00
_cell.angle_gamma   90.00
#
_symmetry.space_group_name_H-M   'P 1'
#
loop_
_entity.id
_entity.type
_entity.pdbx_description
1 polymer ?
#
loop_
_entity_poly.entity_id
_entity_poly.type
_entity_poly.pdbx_seq_one_letter_code
_entity_poly.pdbx_strand_id
1 'polypeptide(L)'
;IAQGIVVGLIAGGDTAIRKAVEFAEDDVNQGWEDLQEYKITTNDVVVGIAASGRTPYVIGALKKCNEEGISTGCVVCNAGSAVAAVSKFPIEVVVGPEFVTGSTRLKSGTAQKLVLNMITTCTFIQLGHVKGNKMVDMQLSNYKLVDRGTRMVMEETGLNAEDAKALLLKEGSVRFAVDSLKK
;
A
#
# COMPACT_ATOMS: atom_id res chain seq x y z
N ILE A 1 -7.63 -9.52 -2.76
CA ILE A 1 -7.69 -8.12 -3.18
C ILE A 1 -7.39 -8.08 -4.66
N ALA A 2 -8.17 -7.36 -5.44
CA ALA A 2 -7.93 -7.23 -6.87
C ALA A 2 -6.54 -6.62 -7.13
N GLN A 3 -5.88 -7.07 -8.18
CA GLN A 3 -4.60 -6.52 -8.61
C GLN A 3 -4.79 -5.07 -9.07
N GLY A 4 -3.86 -4.18 -8.73
CA GLY A 4 -3.91 -2.78 -9.15
C GLY A 4 -4.62 -1.81 -8.20
N ILE A 5 -5.20 -2.27 -7.06
CA ILE A 5 -5.78 -1.37 -6.05
C ILE A 5 -4.69 -0.54 -5.34
N VAL A 6 -3.54 -1.13 -5.10
CA VAL A 6 -2.35 -0.45 -4.57
C VAL A 6 -1.21 -0.66 -5.54
N VAL A 7 -0.64 0.43 -6.02
CA VAL A 7 0.46 0.44 -6.99
C VAL A 7 1.64 1.17 -6.36
N GLY A 8 2.83 0.63 -6.50
CA GLY A 8 4.08 1.29 -6.10
C GLY A 8 4.82 1.80 -7.33
N LEU A 9 5.16 3.08 -7.34
CA LEU A 9 6.03 3.71 -8.32
C LEU A 9 7.35 4.11 -7.65
N ILE A 10 8.41 4.07 -8.41
CA ILE A 10 9.74 4.46 -7.95
C ILE A 10 10.44 5.29 -9.03
N ALA A 11 11.09 6.37 -8.64
CA ALA A 11 11.91 7.15 -9.55
C ALA A 11 12.96 6.27 -10.24
N GLY A 12 13.00 6.29 -11.57
CA GLY A 12 13.83 5.39 -12.38
C GLY A 12 13.19 4.04 -12.71
N GLY A 13 11.91 3.84 -12.33
CA GLY A 13 11.11 2.66 -12.70
C GLY A 13 11.64 1.35 -12.12
N ASP A 14 11.23 0.22 -12.71
CA ASP A 14 11.60 -1.13 -12.26
C ASP A 14 13.12 -1.38 -12.25
N THR A 15 13.88 -0.66 -13.06
CA THR A 15 15.34 -0.72 -13.06
C THR A 15 15.90 -0.28 -11.71
N ALA A 16 15.34 0.79 -11.11
CA ALA A 16 15.80 1.35 -9.85
C ALA A 16 15.66 0.41 -8.65
N ILE A 17 14.77 -0.58 -8.74
CA ILE A 17 14.60 -1.61 -7.69
C ILE A 17 15.86 -2.47 -7.55
N ARG A 18 16.62 -2.66 -8.64
CA ARG A 18 17.76 -3.57 -8.70
C ARG A 18 19.10 -2.87 -8.92
N LYS A 19 19.08 -1.72 -9.58
CA LYS A 19 20.28 -0.95 -9.96
C LYS A 19 19.96 0.53 -9.86
N ALA A 20 20.84 1.31 -9.20
CA ALA A 20 20.68 2.75 -9.11
C ALA A 20 20.52 3.39 -10.50
N VAL A 21 19.54 4.27 -10.63
CA VAL A 21 19.33 5.14 -11.79
C VAL A 21 19.62 6.56 -11.31
N GLU A 22 20.81 7.02 -11.65
CA GLU A 22 21.29 8.31 -11.21
C GLU A 22 20.40 9.45 -11.72
N PHE A 23 20.23 10.49 -10.90
CA PHE A 23 19.40 11.67 -11.19
C PHE A 23 17.89 11.44 -11.42
N ALA A 24 17.40 10.20 -11.34
CA ALA A 24 15.96 9.92 -11.50
C ALA A 24 15.08 10.62 -10.46
N GLU A 25 15.59 10.85 -9.25
CA GLU A 25 14.88 11.56 -8.17
C GLU A 25 14.82 13.08 -8.39
N ASP A 26 15.67 13.61 -9.26
CA ASP A 26 15.82 15.06 -9.49
C ASP A 26 14.84 15.59 -10.54
N ASP A 27 14.24 14.71 -11.34
CA ASP A 27 13.26 15.10 -12.36
C ASP A 27 11.90 15.42 -11.72
N VAL A 28 11.53 16.69 -11.76
CA VAL A 28 10.30 17.22 -11.16
C VAL A 28 9.03 16.81 -11.92
N ASN A 29 9.14 16.45 -13.20
CA ASN A 29 8.00 16.14 -14.06
C ASN A 29 7.74 14.63 -14.13
N GLN A 30 8.81 13.83 -14.09
CA GLN A 30 8.72 12.39 -14.33
C GLN A 30 7.71 11.68 -13.41
N GLY A 31 7.61 12.10 -12.15
CA GLY A 31 6.67 11.48 -11.21
C GLY A 31 5.20 11.65 -11.62
N TRP A 32 4.86 12.77 -12.25
CA TRP A 32 3.54 12.96 -12.81
C TRP A 32 3.33 12.14 -14.10
N GLU A 33 4.32 12.07 -14.98
CA GLU A 33 4.28 11.27 -16.19
C GLU A 33 4.07 9.79 -15.88
N ASP A 34 4.82 9.26 -14.91
CA ASP A 34 4.66 7.88 -14.44
C ASP A 34 3.25 7.59 -13.90
N LEU A 35 2.65 8.54 -13.18
CA LEU A 35 1.28 8.42 -12.69
C LEU A 35 0.23 8.41 -13.82
N GLN A 36 0.46 9.14 -14.91
CA GLN A 36 -0.44 9.18 -16.06
C GLN A 36 -0.58 7.82 -16.76
N GLU A 37 0.44 6.99 -16.73
CA GLU A 37 0.39 5.62 -17.28
C GLU A 37 -0.71 4.78 -16.61
N TYR A 38 -1.02 5.07 -15.35
CA TYR A 38 -2.06 4.39 -14.57
C TYR A 38 -3.45 5.02 -14.71
N LYS A 39 -3.58 6.10 -15.50
CA LYS A 39 -4.87 6.80 -15.75
C LYS A 39 -5.58 7.20 -14.46
N ILE A 40 -4.81 7.70 -13.49
CA ILE A 40 -5.35 8.12 -12.20
C ILE A 40 -6.39 9.22 -12.34
N THR A 41 -7.34 9.24 -11.42
CA THR A 41 -8.48 10.15 -11.40
C THR A 41 -8.69 10.74 -10.00
N THR A 42 -9.68 11.61 -9.85
CA THR A 42 -10.08 12.16 -8.54
C THR A 42 -10.62 11.10 -7.55
N ASN A 43 -10.85 9.87 -7.98
CA ASN A 43 -11.20 8.74 -7.10
C ASN A 43 -9.98 8.05 -6.49
N ASP A 44 -8.78 8.43 -6.94
CA ASP A 44 -7.53 7.85 -6.47
C ASP A 44 -6.89 8.73 -5.39
N VAL A 45 -5.95 8.15 -4.66
CA VAL A 45 -5.12 8.86 -3.67
C VAL A 45 -3.66 8.58 -3.98
N VAL A 46 -2.86 9.62 -4.06
CA VAL A 46 -1.42 9.51 -4.27
C VAL A 46 -0.67 9.80 -2.97
N VAL A 47 0.18 8.88 -2.55
CA VAL A 47 1.00 9.02 -1.34
C VAL A 47 2.47 9.15 -1.73
N GLY A 48 3.04 10.33 -1.57
CA GLY A 48 4.46 10.59 -1.79
C GLY A 48 5.31 10.06 -0.64
N ILE A 49 6.35 9.29 -0.96
CA ILE A 49 7.23 8.68 0.04
C ILE A 49 8.64 9.21 -0.18
N ALA A 50 9.13 10.02 0.75
CA ALA A 50 10.47 10.58 0.68
C ALA A 50 11.03 10.78 2.09
N ALA A 51 12.02 10.01 2.51
CA ALA A 51 12.59 10.10 3.86
C ALA A 51 13.11 11.51 4.19
N SER A 52 13.83 12.13 3.26
CA SER A 52 14.32 13.50 3.41
C SER A 52 13.23 14.57 3.31
N GLY A 53 12.10 14.23 2.65
CA GLY A 53 11.03 15.16 2.35
C GLY A 53 11.40 16.25 1.32
N ARG A 54 12.43 16.02 0.47
CA ARG A 54 12.93 17.03 -0.47
C ARG A 54 13.02 16.57 -1.92
N THR A 55 12.66 15.31 -2.21
CA THR A 55 12.79 14.67 -3.52
C THR A 55 11.95 15.39 -4.59
N PRO A 56 12.53 15.99 -5.63
CA PRO A 56 11.82 16.73 -6.68
C PRO A 56 10.77 15.91 -7.41
N TYR A 57 11.08 14.68 -7.77
CA TYR A 57 10.14 13.70 -8.36
C TYR A 57 8.83 13.61 -7.57
N VAL A 58 8.92 13.49 -6.23
CA VAL A 58 7.74 13.39 -5.36
C VAL A 58 7.01 14.72 -5.25
N ILE A 59 7.75 15.83 -5.09
CA ILE A 59 7.16 17.18 -5.00
C ILE A 59 6.37 17.51 -6.25
N GLY A 60 6.94 17.26 -7.43
CA GLY A 60 6.28 17.53 -8.70
C GLY A 60 5.02 16.71 -8.89
N ALA A 61 5.08 15.41 -8.63
CA ALA A 61 3.92 14.52 -8.70
C ALA A 61 2.78 14.99 -7.81
N LEU A 62 3.05 15.30 -6.52
CA LEU A 62 2.00 15.73 -5.59
C LEU A 62 1.40 17.09 -5.94
N LYS A 63 2.22 18.05 -6.43
CA LYS A 63 1.72 19.33 -6.92
C LYS A 63 0.73 19.14 -8.06
N LYS A 64 1.10 18.34 -9.07
CA LYS A 64 0.24 18.05 -10.21
C LYS A 64 -1.04 17.32 -9.80
N CYS A 65 -0.97 16.34 -8.91
CA CYS A 65 -2.15 15.70 -8.35
C CYS A 65 -3.11 16.70 -7.71
N ASN A 66 -2.59 17.66 -6.92
CA ASN A 66 -3.43 18.70 -6.30
C ASN A 66 -4.08 19.63 -7.34
N GLU A 67 -3.34 20.02 -8.39
CA GLU A 67 -3.87 20.82 -9.52
C GLU A 67 -5.04 20.10 -10.21
N GLU A 68 -4.96 18.78 -10.37
CA GLU A 68 -5.98 17.91 -10.96
C GLU A 68 -7.07 17.46 -9.98
N GLY A 69 -7.07 17.95 -8.73
CA GLY A 69 -8.06 17.61 -7.71
C GLY A 69 -7.93 16.20 -7.12
N ILE A 70 -6.81 15.52 -7.35
CA ILE A 70 -6.51 14.20 -6.81
C ILE A 70 -6.01 14.37 -5.37
N SER A 71 -6.54 13.57 -4.44
CA SER A 71 -6.16 13.63 -3.03
C SER A 71 -4.70 13.16 -2.83
N THR A 72 -3.93 13.93 -2.05
CA THR A 72 -2.52 13.65 -1.81
C THR A 72 -2.21 13.43 -0.34
N GLY A 73 -1.34 12.47 -0.06
CA GLY A 73 -0.69 12.29 1.23
C GLY A 73 0.82 12.20 1.07
N CYS A 74 1.56 12.22 2.18
CA CYS A 74 2.97 11.86 2.14
C CYS A 74 3.43 11.16 3.42
N VAL A 75 4.54 10.44 3.30
CA VAL A 75 5.28 9.86 4.44
C VAL A 75 6.72 10.35 4.37
N VAL A 76 7.09 11.21 5.31
CA VAL A 76 8.41 11.83 5.39
C VAL A 76 9.01 11.66 6.80
N CYS A 77 10.33 11.76 6.94
CA CYS A 77 11.01 11.59 8.22
C CYS A 77 11.64 12.89 8.76
N ASN A 78 11.29 14.02 8.15
CA ASN A 78 11.69 15.37 8.60
C ASN A 78 10.49 16.29 8.66
N ALA A 79 10.33 16.97 9.79
CA ALA A 79 9.24 17.92 9.99
C ALA A 79 9.37 19.16 9.09
N GLY A 80 8.24 19.71 8.67
CA GLY A 80 8.17 20.95 7.87
C GLY A 80 8.84 20.83 6.51
N SER A 81 8.91 19.64 5.94
CA SER A 81 9.62 19.39 4.68
C SER A 81 8.83 19.90 3.46
N ALA A 82 9.55 20.11 2.34
CA ALA A 82 8.93 20.57 1.09
C ALA A 82 7.85 19.60 0.55
N VAL A 83 8.03 18.29 0.73
CA VAL A 83 7.02 17.27 0.36
C VAL A 83 5.80 17.38 1.29
N ALA A 84 6.01 17.59 2.60
CA ALA A 84 4.90 17.77 3.54
C ALA A 84 4.09 19.04 3.21
N ALA A 85 4.76 20.14 2.85
CA ALA A 85 4.14 21.41 2.52
C ALA A 85 3.22 21.35 1.29
N VAL A 86 3.44 20.42 0.35
CA VAL A 86 2.60 20.24 -0.84
C VAL A 86 1.60 19.10 -0.70
N SER A 87 1.59 18.39 0.41
CA SER A 87 0.67 17.30 0.69
C SER A 87 -0.58 17.77 1.41
N LYS A 88 -1.74 17.28 1.01
CA LYS A 88 -3.01 17.52 1.73
C LYS A 88 -3.04 16.80 3.08
N PHE A 89 -2.47 15.61 3.15
CA PHE A 89 -2.42 14.78 4.36
C PHE A 89 -0.96 14.35 4.66
N PRO A 90 -0.14 15.22 5.27
CA PRO A 90 1.24 14.89 5.58
C PRO A 90 1.33 13.97 6.82
N ILE A 91 2.17 12.94 6.72
CA ILE A 91 2.58 12.07 7.83
C ILE A 91 4.08 12.27 8.05
N GLU A 92 4.41 13.01 9.09
CA GLU A 92 5.78 13.36 9.46
C GLU A 92 6.27 12.48 10.61
N VAL A 93 7.10 11.48 10.31
CA VAL A 93 7.65 10.55 11.30
C VAL A 93 9.09 10.92 11.58
N VAL A 94 9.28 11.80 12.53
CA VAL A 94 10.62 12.30 12.89
C VAL A 94 11.40 11.23 13.65
N VAL A 95 12.41 10.65 13.00
CA VAL A 95 13.24 9.56 13.56
C VAL A 95 14.60 10.04 14.09
N GLY A 96 14.91 11.33 13.93
CA GLY A 96 16.22 11.91 14.25
C GLY A 96 17.32 11.45 13.30
N PRO A 97 18.59 11.82 13.59
CA PRO A 97 19.73 11.52 12.72
C PRO A 97 19.98 10.01 12.63
N GLU A 98 20.35 9.55 11.45
CA GLU A 98 20.77 8.17 11.23
C GLU A 98 22.14 7.90 11.88
N PHE A 99 22.41 6.65 12.26
CA PHE A 99 23.72 6.24 12.76
C PHE A 99 24.82 6.50 11.72
N VAL A 100 24.55 6.17 10.46
CA VAL A 100 25.37 6.59 9.33
C VAL A 100 24.68 7.77 8.69
N THR A 101 25.26 8.96 8.81
CA THR A 101 24.68 10.22 8.33
C THR A 101 24.24 10.12 6.87
N GLY A 102 22.99 10.49 6.59
CA GLY A 102 22.41 10.45 5.25
C GLY A 102 21.92 9.08 4.77
N SER A 103 22.20 7.99 5.50
CA SER A 103 21.72 6.65 5.14
C SER A 103 20.28 6.41 5.57
N THR A 104 19.33 7.10 4.94
CA THR A 104 17.90 7.09 5.28
C THR A 104 17.20 5.73 5.11
N ARG A 105 17.88 4.74 4.56
CA ARG A 105 17.45 3.34 4.50
C ARG A 105 17.37 2.64 5.88
N LEU A 106 17.94 3.23 6.94
CA LEU A 106 18.01 2.66 8.29
C LEU A 106 16.73 2.96 9.07
N LYS A 107 16.75 3.95 9.98
CA LYS A 107 15.59 4.30 10.81
C LYS A 107 14.42 4.82 9.98
N SER A 108 14.71 5.72 9.04
CA SER A 108 13.70 6.33 8.19
C SER A 108 12.99 5.28 7.33
N GLY A 109 13.74 4.41 6.64
CA GLY A 109 13.16 3.34 5.83
C GLY A 109 12.33 2.35 6.67
N THR A 110 12.78 2.05 7.91
CA THR A 110 12.03 1.21 8.85
C THR A 110 10.72 1.89 9.27
N ALA A 111 10.77 3.18 9.61
CA ALA A 111 9.57 3.95 9.99
C ALA A 111 8.58 4.05 8.82
N GLN A 112 9.04 4.36 7.61
CA GLN A 112 8.20 4.42 6.41
C GLN A 112 7.51 3.08 6.15
N LYS A 113 8.24 1.96 6.23
CA LYS A 113 7.66 0.61 6.09
C LYS A 113 6.53 0.38 7.10
N LEU A 114 6.71 0.76 8.36
CA LEU A 114 5.69 0.60 9.40
C LEU A 114 4.45 1.47 9.12
N VAL A 115 4.64 2.72 8.70
CA VAL A 115 3.53 3.62 8.34
C VAL A 115 2.75 3.08 7.14
N LEU A 116 3.43 2.63 6.10
CA LEU A 116 2.78 2.05 4.92
C LEU A 116 1.98 0.78 5.26
N ASN A 117 2.50 -0.06 6.15
CA ASN A 117 1.75 -1.21 6.65
C ASN A 117 0.50 -0.79 7.42
N MET A 118 0.57 0.28 8.24
CA MET A 118 -0.60 0.81 8.94
C MET A 118 -1.63 1.38 7.96
N ILE A 119 -1.20 2.20 6.99
CA ILE A 119 -2.10 2.77 5.97
C ILE A 119 -2.84 1.66 5.24
N THR A 120 -2.12 0.70 4.66
CA THR A 120 -2.73 -0.38 3.88
C THR A 120 -3.62 -1.28 4.75
N THR A 121 -3.18 -1.65 5.94
CA THR A 121 -3.97 -2.48 6.85
C THR A 121 -5.26 -1.78 7.27
N CYS A 122 -5.20 -0.51 7.69
CA CYS A 122 -6.38 0.26 8.07
C CYS A 122 -7.34 0.47 6.90
N THR A 123 -6.82 0.73 5.70
CA THR A 123 -7.62 0.86 4.49
C THR A 123 -8.41 -0.43 4.22
N PHE A 124 -7.76 -1.59 4.26
CA PHE A 124 -8.45 -2.85 4.01
C PHE A 124 -9.41 -3.27 5.13
N ILE A 125 -9.16 -2.85 6.37
CA ILE A 125 -10.14 -2.97 7.46
C ILE A 125 -11.39 -2.13 7.15
N GLN A 126 -11.22 -0.86 6.77
CA GLN A 126 -12.31 0.05 6.43
C GLN A 126 -13.11 -0.41 5.20
N LEU A 127 -12.44 -1.01 4.23
CA LEU A 127 -13.09 -1.63 3.07
C LEU A 127 -13.79 -2.96 3.39
N GLY A 128 -13.78 -3.41 4.64
CA GLY A 128 -14.47 -4.60 5.09
C GLY A 128 -13.81 -5.93 4.70
N HIS A 129 -12.54 -5.91 4.28
CA HIS A 129 -11.80 -7.14 3.94
C HIS A 129 -11.32 -7.95 5.15
N VAL A 130 -11.50 -7.40 6.35
CA VAL A 130 -11.10 -8.03 7.62
C VAL A 130 -12.34 -8.19 8.50
N LYS A 131 -12.54 -9.39 9.05
CA LYS A 131 -13.56 -9.72 10.05
C LYS A 131 -12.87 -10.19 11.33
N GLY A 132 -13.05 -9.44 12.43
CA GLY A 132 -12.22 -9.62 13.63
C GLY A 132 -10.75 -9.35 13.32
N ASN A 133 -9.91 -10.37 13.45
CA ASN A 133 -8.48 -10.31 13.08
C ASN A 133 -8.14 -11.16 11.84
N LYS A 134 -9.15 -11.54 11.03
CA LYS A 134 -9.00 -12.47 9.90
C LYS A 134 -9.30 -11.77 8.58
N MET A 135 -8.39 -11.89 7.62
CA MET A 135 -8.65 -11.46 6.24
C MET A 135 -9.57 -12.47 5.55
N VAL A 136 -10.81 -12.08 5.27
CA VAL A 136 -11.85 -12.97 4.72
C VAL A 136 -11.86 -13.03 3.18
N ASP A 137 -11.18 -12.09 2.52
CA ASP A 137 -11.09 -11.99 1.05
C ASP A 137 -9.67 -12.25 0.53
N MET A 138 -8.89 -13.10 1.23
CA MET A 138 -7.55 -13.48 0.77
C MET A 138 -7.64 -14.33 -0.50
N GLN A 139 -6.66 -14.14 -1.40
CA GLN A 139 -6.53 -14.98 -2.58
C GLN A 139 -5.99 -16.36 -2.18
N LEU A 140 -6.56 -17.42 -2.76
CA LEU A 140 -6.19 -18.82 -2.48
C LEU A 140 -5.00 -19.27 -3.36
N SER A 141 -3.94 -18.49 -3.42
CA SER A 141 -2.84 -18.62 -4.36
C SER A 141 -1.78 -19.68 -3.98
N ASN A 142 -1.87 -20.26 -2.80
CA ASN A 142 -0.97 -21.34 -2.36
C ASN A 142 -1.64 -22.21 -1.28
N TYR A 143 -1.02 -23.38 -1.01
CA TYR A 143 -1.54 -24.34 -0.03
C TYR A 143 -1.74 -23.77 1.37
N LYS A 144 -0.83 -22.91 1.84
CA LYS A 144 -0.91 -22.27 3.16
C LYS A 144 -2.15 -21.36 3.27
N LEU A 145 -2.50 -20.65 2.21
CA LEU A 145 -3.69 -19.79 2.19
C LEU A 145 -4.98 -20.59 2.07
N VAL A 146 -4.97 -21.68 1.31
CA VAL A 146 -6.10 -22.62 1.26
C VAL A 146 -6.33 -23.24 2.64
N ASP A 147 -5.29 -23.76 3.31
CA ASP A 147 -5.39 -24.35 4.65
C ASP A 147 -5.93 -23.32 5.67
N ARG A 148 -5.40 -22.09 5.64
CA ARG A 148 -5.90 -21.00 6.51
C ARG A 148 -7.36 -20.68 6.24
N GLY A 149 -7.77 -20.56 4.97
CA GLY A 149 -9.16 -20.33 4.57
C GLY A 149 -10.09 -21.45 5.00
N THR A 150 -9.66 -22.71 4.85
CA THR A 150 -10.40 -23.88 5.32
C THR A 150 -10.70 -23.81 6.81
N ARG A 151 -9.68 -23.51 7.64
CA ARG A 151 -9.91 -23.34 9.10
C ARG A 151 -10.87 -22.22 9.43
N MET A 152 -10.79 -21.09 8.72
CA MET A 152 -11.75 -19.98 8.90
C MET A 152 -13.18 -20.41 8.56
N VAL A 153 -13.38 -21.16 7.48
CA VAL A 153 -14.71 -21.67 7.12
C VAL A 153 -15.20 -22.65 8.16
N MET A 154 -14.36 -23.59 8.63
CA MET A 154 -14.71 -24.52 9.72
C MET A 154 -15.18 -23.78 10.97
N GLU A 155 -14.43 -22.78 11.41
CA GLU A 155 -14.76 -22.01 12.63
C GLU A 155 -16.06 -21.21 12.51
N GLU A 156 -16.38 -20.69 11.32
CA GLU A 156 -17.59 -19.87 11.10
C GLU A 156 -18.83 -20.72 10.80
N THR A 157 -18.67 -21.97 10.31
CA THR A 157 -19.78 -22.79 9.82
C THR A 157 -19.99 -24.09 10.59
N GLY A 158 -18.99 -24.55 11.34
CA GLY A 158 -19.03 -25.86 12.01
C GLY A 158 -18.80 -27.07 11.08
N LEU A 159 -18.52 -26.86 9.80
CA LEU A 159 -18.21 -27.93 8.85
C LEU A 159 -16.91 -28.65 9.22
N ASN A 160 -16.80 -29.93 8.85
CA ASN A 160 -15.54 -30.66 8.89
C ASN A 160 -14.53 -30.11 7.86
N ALA A 161 -13.26 -30.53 7.93
CA ALA A 161 -12.20 -29.99 7.11
C ALA A 161 -12.37 -30.27 5.60
N GLU A 162 -12.93 -31.42 5.24
CA GLU A 162 -13.12 -31.83 3.86
C GLU A 162 -14.21 -30.96 3.20
N ASP A 163 -15.37 -30.85 3.84
CA ASP A 163 -16.50 -30.06 3.35
C ASP A 163 -16.18 -28.55 3.34
N ALA A 164 -15.53 -28.04 4.39
CA ALA A 164 -15.09 -26.64 4.46
C ALA A 164 -14.10 -26.28 3.35
N LYS A 165 -13.16 -27.19 3.04
CA LYS A 165 -12.21 -27.01 1.94
C LYS A 165 -12.90 -27.04 0.58
N ALA A 166 -13.80 -28.00 0.39
CA ALA A 166 -14.56 -28.11 -0.86
C ALA A 166 -15.40 -26.84 -1.10
N LEU A 167 -16.10 -26.37 -0.06
CA LEU A 167 -16.88 -25.14 -0.12
C LEU A 167 -16.02 -23.90 -0.40
N LEU A 168 -14.89 -23.75 0.30
CA LEU A 168 -13.95 -22.66 0.09
C LEU A 168 -13.45 -22.59 -1.36
N LEU A 169 -13.04 -23.73 -1.92
CA LEU A 169 -12.53 -23.80 -3.29
C LEU A 169 -13.63 -23.54 -4.33
N LYS A 170 -14.85 -23.97 -4.06
CA LYS A 170 -16.02 -23.71 -4.91
C LYS A 170 -16.36 -22.22 -4.95
N GLU A 171 -16.43 -21.58 -3.80
CA GLU A 171 -16.88 -20.19 -3.66
C GLU A 171 -15.72 -19.16 -3.86
N GLY A 172 -14.45 -19.60 -3.83
CA GLY A 172 -13.26 -18.80 -4.12
C GLY A 172 -12.81 -17.86 -3.01
N SER A 173 -13.58 -17.66 -1.94
CA SER A 173 -13.17 -16.89 -0.76
C SER A 173 -13.88 -17.36 0.51
N VAL A 174 -13.29 -17.05 1.67
CA VAL A 174 -13.91 -17.36 2.97
C VAL A 174 -15.25 -16.64 3.11
N ARG A 175 -15.34 -15.38 2.70
CA ARG A 175 -16.58 -14.60 2.73
C ARG A 175 -17.71 -15.31 1.99
N PHE A 176 -17.51 -15.60 0.71
CA PHE A 176 -18.54 -16.22 -0.11
C PHE A 176 -18.90 -17.62 0.37
N ALA A 177 -17.91 -18.40 0.84
CA ALA A 177 -18.17 -19.71 1.43
C ALA A 177 -19.09 -19.64 2.65
N VAL A 178 -18.81 -18.72 3.60
CA VAL A 178 -19.64 -18.54 4.80
C VAL A 178 -21.03 -17.99 4.46
N ASP A 179 -21.11 -17.01 3.55
CA ASP A 179 -22.37 -16.36 3.21
C ASP A 179 -23.29 -17.27 2.38
N SER A 180 -22.74 -18.24 1.63
CA SER A 180 -23.54 -19.22 0.88
C SER A 180 -24.36 -20.16 1.78
N LEU A 181 -23.95 -20.35 3.04
CA LEU A 181 -24.67 -21.17 4.02
C LEU A 181 -25.68 -20.40 4.87
N LYS A 182 -25.72 -19.07 4.77
CA LYS A 182 -26.67 -18.22 5.52
C LYS A 182 -28.00 -18.01 4.78
N LYS A 183 -28.12 -18.56 3.58
CA LYS A 183 -29.36 -18.56 2.79
C LYS A 183 -30.22 -19.72 3.22
#